data_2092075baefafb396a08e5c78d9f20dd
#
_entry.id   2092075baefafb396a08e5c78d9f20dd
#
_cell.length_a   1.000
_cell.length_b   1.000
_cell.length_c   1.000
_cell.angle_alpha   90.00
_cell.angle_beta   90.00
_cell.angle_gamma   90.00
#
_symmetry.space_group_name_H-M   'P 1'
#
loop_
_entity.id
_entity.type
_entity.pdbx_description
1 polymer ?
#
loop_
_entity_poly.entity_id
_entity_poly.type
_entity_poly.pdbx_seq_one_letter_code
_entity_poly.pdbx_strand_id
1 'polypeptide(L)'
;MADVPLGAMLSGGVDSSIITGIMSQLMNEPVKTFAVGFDVPEYSELPYARLVAQYFGTDHHDLIVKCSDLSAYWPLLTWHRDEPVSEPSDIGVYLVSKLAKQHVKVVLSGEGGDELFAGYPKYIVDWLARYYQILPAPMRDQLISPLLERLPYNMRKLKMTARALSQPAPERWMNWFGVFNGQLKTNLLSASTKASVDNDSSQAFRRWLEKNPQRDDLSSMLYLDTKIWLPDNLLMKGDKMTMAASLESRIPLLDYKLIEFAASIPSHIKVKPFKTKYLLKRAYADFLPESILTRKKMGFNVPISNWFRGEQRNLITRLLLSERARSRGFLNNEFVASLLSDHLESRTQYGNQLFILASLELWFRVFIDNSRLEYPQMSVEQMLKEEEPRVPSL
;
A
#
# COMPACT_ATOMS: atom_id res chain seq x y z
N MET A 1 5.73 -28.11 -1.57
CA MET A 1 6.53 -28.67 -2.67
C MET A 1 6.01 -28.08 -3.97
N ALA A 2 6.85 -27.86 -4.96
CA ALA A 2 6.47 -27.45 -6.30
C ALA A 2 7.21 -28.36 -7.29
N ASP A 3 6.47 -28.87 -8.27
CA ASP A 3 7.04 -29.71 -9.34
C ASP A 3 7.55 -28.87 -10.53
N VAL A 4 7.68 -27.57 -10.31
CA VAL A 4 8.07 -26.56 -11.30
C VAL A 4 9.13 -25.63 -10.71
N PRO A 5 9.91 -24.91 -11.55
CA PRO A 5 10.91 -23.96 -11.07
C PRO A 5 10.32 -22.95 -10.10
N LEU A 6 10.98 -22.80 -8.94
CA LEU A 6 10.56 -22.00 -7.79
C LEU A 6 11.57 -20.86 -7.55
N GLY A 7 11.07 -19.66 -7.23
CA GLY A 7 11.87 -18.51 -6.85
C GLY A 7 11.30 -17.75 -5.65
N ALA A 8 11.85 -16.59 -5.35
CA ALA A 8 11.37 -15.73 -4.27
C ALA A 8 11.32 -14.25 -4.69
N MET A 9 10.29 -13.53 -4.23
CA MET A 9 10.25 -12.07 -4.26
C MET A 9 11.12 -11.53 -3.12
N LEU A 10 12.11 -10.70 -3.46
CA LEU A 10 13.11 -10.22 -2.50
C LEU A 10 13.15 -8.69 -2.45
N SER A 11 12.58 -8.08 -1.41
CA SER A 11 12.65 -6.64 -1.16
C SER A 11 13.82 -6.20 -0.27
N GLY A 12 14.57 -7.17 0.29
CA GLY A 12 15.56 -6.90 1.32
C GLY A 12 14.93 -6.48 2.67
N GLY A 13 13.63 -6.66 2.84
CA GLY A 13 12.94 -6.60 4.14
C GLY A 13 13.18 -7.87 4.95
N VAL A 14 12.95 -7.80 6.28
CA VAL A 14 13.17 -8.95 7.17
C VAL A 14 12.44 -10.20 6.69
N ASP A 15 11.16 -10.09 6.32
CA ASP A 15 10.32 -11.24 5.95
C ASP A 15 10.80 -11.92 4.68
N SER A 16 10.96 -11.16 3.60
CA SER A 16 11.46 -11.69 2.32
C SER A 16 12.87 -12.26 2.45
N SER A 17 13.71 -11.67 3.31
CA SER A 17 15.06 -12.14 3.56
C SER A 17 15.07 -13.47 4.33
N ILE A 18 14.16 -13.65 5.31
CA ILE A 18 13.99 -14.93 6.02
C ILE A 18 13.57 -16.03 5.05
N ILE A 19 12.55 -15.76 4.21
CA ILE A 19 12.06 -16.72 3.22
C ILE A 19 13.20 -17.11 2.28
N THR A 20 13.89 -16.13 1.70
CA THR A 20 15.01 -16.36 0.78
C THR A 20 16.12 -17.18 1.44
N GLY A 21 16.51 -16.82 2.66
CA GLY A 21 17.58 -17.54 3.39
C GLY A 21 17.20 -18.98 3.73
N ILE A 22 15.96 -19.24 4.16
CA ILE A 22 15.46 -20.61 4.40
C ILE A 22 15.44 -21.40 3.07
N MET A 23 14.98 -20.79 1.98
CA MET A 23 15.02 -21.45 0.66
C MET A 23 16.44 -21.81 0.27
N SER A 24 17.41 -20.92 0.46
CA SER A 24 18.82 -21.16 0.12
C SER A 24 19.45 -22.31 0.94
N GLN A 25 18.93 -22.58 2.15
CA GLN A 25 19.37 -23.76 2.93
C GLN A 25 18.69 -25.07 2.48
N LEU A 26 17.51 -24.99 1.88
CA LEU A 26 16.71 -26.16 1.52
C LEU A 26 16.86 -26.58 0.05
N MET A 27 17.34 -25.69 -0.81
CA MET A 27 17.52 -25.94 -2.24
C MET A 27 18.97 -26.28 -2.55
N ASN A 28 19.18 -27.19 -3.49
CA ASN A 28 20.51 -27.57 -3.96
C ASN A 28 21.12 -26.61 -4.98
N GLU A 29 20.27 -25.79 -5.61
CA GLU A 29 20.65 -24.79 -6.60
C GLU A 29 20.44 -23.39 -6.05
N PRO A 30 21.17 -22.37 -6.55
CA PRO A 30 20.94 -20.99 -6.15
C PRO A 30 19.48 -20.58 -6.35
N VAL A 31 18.88 -20.02 -5.30
CA VAL A 31 17.49 -19.54 -5.35
C VAL A 31 17.39 -18.41 -6.34
N LYS A 32 16.46 -18.47 -7.29
CA LYS A 32 16.16 -17.35 -8.17
C LYS A 32 15.36 -16.30 -7.39
N THR A 33 15.92 -15.09 -7.29
CA THR A 33 15.29 -14.00 -6.53
C THR A 33 14.98 -12.81 -7.42
N PHE A 34 13.85 -12.15 -7.17
CA PHE A 34 13.34 -11.07 -8.01
C PHE A 34 13.03 -9.84 -7.16
N ALA A 35 13.50 -8.67 -7.61
CA ALA A 35 13.29 -7.41 -6.94
C ALA A 35 12.85 -6.30 -7.90
N VAL A 36 12.20 -5.28 -7.35
CA VAL A 36 11.82 -4.08 -8.09
C VAL A 36 12.23 -2.83 -7.31
N GLY A 37 12.73 -1.86 -8.04
CA GLY A 37 12.99 -0.51 -7.54
C GLY A 37 12.28 0.53 -8.39
N PHE A 38 12.49 1.79 -8.05
CA PHE A 38 11.92 2.93 -8.77
C PHE A 38 13.04 3.87 -9.23
N ASP A 39 12.75 4.68 -10.23
CA ASP A 39 13.64 5.70 -10.78
C ASP A 39 13.90 6.88 -9.82
N VAL A 40 13.23 6.89 -8.67
CA VAL A 40 13.45 7.82 -7.57
C VAL A 40 14.19 7.07 -6.44
N PRO A 41 15.49 7.36 -6.20
CA PRO A 41 16.34 6.54 -5.31
C PRO A 41 15.80 6.36 -3.89
N GLU A 42 15.14 7.37 -3.32
CA GLU A 42 14.58 7.34 -1.96
C GLU A 42 13.43 6.34 -1.80
N TYR A 43 12.86 5.87 -2.92
CA TYR A 43 11.80 4.86 -2.97
C TYR A 43 12.31 3.47 -3.35
N SER A 44 13.61 3.32 -3.69
CA SER A 44 14.17 2.05 -4.14
C SER A 44 14.77 1.25 -2.98
N GLU A 45 14.34 0.00 -2.83
CA GLU A 45 14.89 -0.96 -1.87
C GLU A 45 15.96 -1.89 -2.51
N LEU A 46 16.30 -1.72 -3.79
CA LEU A 46 17.24 -2.58 -4.52
C LEU A 46 18.61 -2.75 -3.83
N PRO A 47 19.21 -1.73 -3.20
CA PRO A 47 20.48 -1.94 -2.50
C PRO A 47 20.39 -3.00 -1.40
N TYR A 48 19.26 -3.07 -0.68
CA TYR A 48 19.04 -4.09 0.36
C TYR A 48 18.70 -5.46 -0.22
N ALA A 49 17.93 -5.51 -1.31
CA ALA A 49 17.65 -6.77 -2.01
C ALA A 49 18.95 -7.41 -2.53
N ARG A 50 19.79 -6.62 -3.18
CA ARG A 50 21.11 -7.06 -3.69
C ARG A 50 22.05 -7.52 -2.56
N LEU A 51 22.06 -6.82 -1.41
CA LEU A 51 22.82 -7.22 -0.24
C LEU A 51 22.40 -8.61 0.28
N VAL A 52 21.11 -8.86 0.41
CA VAL A 52 20.59 -10.17 0.83
C VAL A 52 20.86 -11.23 -0.21
N ALA A 53 20.70 -10.91 -1.49
CA ALA A 53 20.99 -11.81 -2.61
C ALA A 53 22.48 -12.25 -2.59
N GLN A 54 23.40 -11.31 -2.40
CA GLN A 54 24.82 -11.60 -2.27
C GLN A 54 25.12 -12.44 -1.02
N TYR A 55 24.49 -12.12 0.11
CA TYR A 55 24.72 -12.83 1.38
C TYR A 55 24.31 -14.31 1.31
N PHE A 56 23.21 -14.63 0.66
CA PHE A 56 22.72 -16.00 0.50
C PHE A 56 23.12 -16.67 -0.82
N GLY A 57 23.89 -16.00 -1.68
CA GLY A 57 24.38 -16.54 -2.95
C GLY A 57 23.25 -16.88 -3.94
N THR A 58 22.23 -16.01 -4.06
CA THR A 58 21.09 -16.25 -4.94
C THR A 58 21.37 -15.82 -6.39
N ASP A 59 20.67 -16.43 -7.36
CA ASP A 59 20.57 -15.95 -8.75
C ASP A 59 19.57 -14.80 -8.81
N HIS A 60 20.08 -13.55 -8.71
CA HIS A 60 19.27 -12.35 -8.47
C HIS A 60 18.99 -11.55 -9.73
N HIS A 61 17.72 -11.25 -9.95
CA HIS A 61 17.22 -10.42 -11.04
C HIS A 61 16.45 -9.23 -10.50
N ASP A 62 16.76 -8.03 -10.96
CA ASP A 62 16.02 -6.84 -10.56
C ASP A 62 15.65 -5.93 -11.75
N LEU A 63 14.67 -5.06 -11.55
CA LEU A 63 14.27 -4.05 -12.52
C LEU A 63 13.93 -2.72 -11.85
N ILE A 64 13.96 -1.65 -12.65
CA ILE A 64 13.54 -0.30 -12.22
C ILE A 64 12.25 0.07 -12.95
N VAL A 65 11.21 0.35 -12.18
CA VAL A 65 9.94 0.87 -12.66
C VAL A 65 10.06 2.37 -12.86
N LYS A 66 9.64 2.83 -14.03
CA LYS A 66 9.66 4.24 -14.44
C LYS A 66 8.27 4.84 -14.40
N CYS A 67 8.22 6.16 -14.38
CA CYS A 67 6.99 6.93 -14.46
C CYS A 67 6.13 6.56 -15.69
N SER A 68 6.75 6.32 -16.84
CA SER A 68 6.08 5.91 -18.09
C SER A 68 5.40 4.54 -18.00
N ASP A 69 5.92 3.63 -17.16
CA ASP A 69 5.32 2.30 -17.00
C ASP A 69 3.94 2.39 -16.36
N LEU A 70 3.73 3.34 -15.41
CA LEU A 70 2.42 3.52 -14.81
C LEU A 70 1.37 3.84 -15.86
N SER A 71 1.59 4.84 -16.69
CA SER A 71 0.62 5.24 -17.71
C SER A 71 0.39 4.16 -18.78
N ALA A 72 1.45 3.42 -19.12
CA ALA A 72 1.37 2.33 -20.11
C ALA A 72 0.52 1.15 -19.61
N TYR A 73 0.64 0.78 -18.35
CA TYR A 73 0.00 -0.42 -17.82
C TYR A 73 -1.25 -0.14 -16.94
N TRP A 74 -1.51 1.09 -16.53
CA TRP A 74 -2.58 1.39 -15.57
C TRP A 74 -3.98 0.91 -16.00
N PRO A 75 -4.44 1.09 -17.25
CA PRO A 75 -5.71 0.51 -17.69
C PRO A 75 -5.74 -1.02 -17.59
N LEU A 76 -4.65 -1.68 -17.98
CA LEU A 76 -4.50 -3.12 -17.88
C LEU A 76 -4.57 -3.61 -16.43
N LEU A 77 -3.87 -2.93 -15.52
CA LEU A 77 -3.88 -3.27 -14.10
C LEU A 77 -5.25 -3.04 -13.48
N THR A 78 -5.95 -1.98 -13.90
CA THR A 78 -7.35 -1.73 -13.51
C THR A 78 -8.26 -2.88 -13.95
N TRP A 79 -8.09 -3.38 -15.17
CA TRP A 79 -8.83 -4.55 -15.67
C TRP A 79 -8.60 -5.78 -14.81
N HIS A 80 -7.35 -6.12 -14.50
CA HIS A 80 -7.03 -7.31 -13.70
C HIS A 80 -7.45 -7.19 -12.24
N ARG A 81 -7.57 -5.95 -11.73
CA ARG A 81 -8.07 -5.72 -10.36
C ARG A 81 -9.57 -5.90 -10.23
N ASP A 82 -10.34 -5.71 -11.29
CA ASP A 82 -11.81 -5.72 -11.34
C ASP A 82 -12.47 -4.58 -10.54
N GLU A 83 -11.75 -3.88 -9.70
CA GLU A 83 -12.21 -2.83 -8.79
C GLU A 83 -11.33 -1.58 -8.86
N PRO A 84 -11.81 -0.41 -8.40
CA PRO A 84 -10.98 0.79 -8.29
C PRO A 84 -9.82 0.57 -7.32
N VAL A 85 -8.60 0.80 -7.77
CA VAL A 85 -7.37 0.55 -7.00
C VAL A 85 -7.09 1.68 -6.03
N SER A 86 -6.83 1.35 -4.76
CA SER A 86 -6.50 2.33 -3.71
C SER A 86 -5.01 2.57 -3.53
N GLU A 87 -4.14 1.69 -4.04
CA GLU A 87 -2.69 1.78 -3.88
C GLU A 87 -1.93 1.64 -5.20
N PRO A 88 -0.90 2.47 -5.44
CA PRO A 88 -0.15 2.47 -6.70
C PRO A 88 0.83 1.30 -6.86
N SER A 89 0.98 0.45 -5.86
CA SER A 89 2.00 -0.62 -5.83
C SER A 89 1.75 -1.77 -6.81
N ASP A 90 0.58 -1.85 -7.42
CA ASP A 90 0.22 -2.86 -8.43
C ASP A 90 1.22 -2.90 -9.58
N ILE A 91 1.67 -1.73 -10.07
CA ILE A 91 2.64 -1.65 -11.19
C ILE A 91 3.96 -2.36 -10.86
N GLY A 92 4.48 -2.16 -9.66
CA GLY A 92 5.72 -2.81 -9.23
C GLY A 92 5.57 -4.32 -9.10
N VAL A 93 4.46 -4.78 -8.48
CA VAL A 93 4.17 -6.23 -8.34
C VAL A 93 3.99 -6.88 -9.71
N TYR A 94 3.26 -6.25 -10.63
CA TYR A 94 3.06 -6.76 -11.98
C TYR A 94 4.37 -6.88 -12.75
N LEU A 95 5.19 -5.82 -12.78
CA LEU A 95 6.42 -5.82 -13.58
C LEU A 95 7.47 -6.78 -13.03
N VAL A 96 7.64 -6.89 -11.69
CA VAL A 96 8.54 -7.91 -11.12
C VAL A 96 8.01 -9.32 -11.36
N SER A 97 6.70 -9.52 -11.42
CA SER A 97 6.10 -10.80 -11.77
C SER A 97 6.33 -11.16 -13.24
N LYS A 98 6.25 -10.20 -14.16
CA LYS A 98 6.65 -10.39 -15.58
C LYS A 98 8.11 -10.81 -15.71
N LEU A 99 9.01 -10.20 -14.93
CA LEU A 99 10.41 -10.59 -14.89
C LEU A 99 10.55 -12.02 -14.35
N ALA A 100 9.95 -12.33 -13.21
CA ALA A 100 10.04 -13.63 -12.56
C ALA A 100 9.49 -14.76 -13.46
N LYS A 101 8.41 -14.50 -14.18
CA LYS A 101 7.79 -15.46 -15.11
C LYS A 101 8.72 -15.97 -16.20
N GLN A 102 9.73 -15.22 -16.58
CA GLN A 102 10.73 -15.64 -17.57
C GLN A 102 11.63 -16.77 -17.03
N HIS A 103 11.75 -16.89 -15.72
CA HIS A 103 12.68 -17.80 -15.04
C HIS A 103 11.99 -18.91 -14.24
N VAL A 104 10.80 -18.62 -13.65
CA VAL A 104 10.10 -19.54 -12.74
C VAL A 104 8.60 -19.55 -13.03
N LYS A 105 7.90 -20.51 -12.42
CA LYS A 105 6.43 -20.62 -12.48
C LYS A 105 5.77 -20.26 -11.16
N VAL A 106 6.49 -20.42 -10.05
CA VAL A 106 6.04 -20.15 -8.69
C VAL A 106 7.06 -19.27 -8.00
N VAL A 107 6.59 -18.32 -7.19
CA VAL A 107 7.43 -17.52 -6.30
C VAL A 107 6.91 -17.57 -4.88
N LEU A 108 7.83 -17.52 -3.91
CA LEU A 108 7.47 -17.30 -2.52
C LEU A 108 7.58 -15.81 -2.21
N SER A 109 6.63 -15.29 -1.41
CA SER A 109 6.63 -13.90 -0.97
C SER A 109 6.57 -13.77 0.56
N GLY A 110 7.03 -12.63 1.09
CA GLY A 110 7.14 -12.37 2.53
C GLY A 110 5.94 -11.63 3.13
N GLU A 111 4.79 -11.60 2.45
CA GLU A 111 3.57 -10.95 2.96
C GLU A 111 3.05 -11.64 4.22
N GLY A 112 2.27 -10.92 5.04
CA GLY A 112 1.74 -11.43 6.30
C GLY A 112 2.67 -11.26 7.51
N GLY A 113 3.98 -11.10 7.30
CA GLY A 113 4.93 -10.95 8.41
C GLY A 113 4.72 -9.70 9.24
N ASP A 114 4.25 -8.61 8.64
CA ASP A 114 3.94 -7.36 9.34
C ASP A 114 2.68 -7.50 10.20
N GLU A 115 1.66 -8.16 9.71
CA GLU A 115 0.38 -8.40 10.38
C GLU A 115 0.50 -9.39 11.52
N LEU A 116 1.32 -10.43 11.37
CA LEU A 116 1.52 -11.45 12.40
C LEU A 116 2.46 -11.02 13.52
N PHE A 117 3.53 -10.30 13.18
CA PHE A 117 4.62 -9.96 14.08
C PHE A 117 4.77 -8.46 14.35
N ALA A 118 3.73 -7.68 14.11
CA ALA A 118 3.65 -6.25 14.39
C ALA A 118 4.79 -5.42 13.72
N GLY A 119 4.84 -5.48 12.38
CA GLY A 119 5.89 -4.84 11.60
C GLY A 119 5.62 -3.37 11.25
N TYR A 120 4.39 -2.91 11.27
CA TYR A 120 4.07 -1.53 10.89
C TYR A 120 4.33 -0.53 12.01
N PRO A 121 4.85 0.67 11.69
CA PRO A 121 5.05 1.74 12.67
C PRO A 121 3.78 2.13 13.44
N LYS A 122 2.60 1.97 12.83
CA LYS A 122 1.30 2.26 13.46
C LYS A 122 1.09 1.52 14.79
N TYR A 123 1.60 0.30 14.91
CA TYR A 123 1.47 -0.48 16.16
C TYR A 123 2.24 0.13 17.33
N ILE A 124 3.41 0.74 17.04
CA ILE A 124 4.17 1.46 18.07
C ILE A 124 3.44 2.76 18.44
N VAL A 125 2.92 3.47 17.44
CA VAL A 125 2.18 4.72 17.68
C VAL A 125 0.92 4.43 18.50
N ASP A 126 0.21 3.36 18.21
CA ASP A 126 -0.98 2.97 18.96
C ASP A 126 -0.64 2.53 20.40
N TRP A 127 0.46 1.80 20.56
CA TRP A 127 0.98 1.46 21.90
C TRP A 127 1.29 2.72 22.72
N LEU A 128 1.79 3.81 22.11
CA LEU A 128 1.99 5.10 22.76
C LEU A 128 0.68 5.83 23.05
N ALA A 129 -0.37 5.61 22.25
CA ALA A 129 -1.66 6.27 22.40
C ALA A 129 -2.27 6.06 23.78
N ARG A 130 -2.12 4.88 24.36
CA ARG A 130 -2.62 4.59 25.70
C ARG A 130 -2.03 5.50 26.77
N TYR A 131 -0.76 5.86 26.67
CA TYR A 131 -0.13 6.80 27.61
C TYR A 131 -0.62 8.23 27.39
N TYR A 132 -0.82 8.62 26.14
CA TYR A 132 -1.42 9.91 25.81
C TYR A 132 -2.85 10.03 26.33
N GLN A 133 -3.64 8.97 26.29
CA GLN A 133 -5.03 8.95 26.74
C GLN A 133 -5.18 8.97 28.28
N ILE A 134 -4.14 8.62 29.04
CA ILE A 134 -4.13 8.77 30.50
C ILE A 134 -4.10 10.24 30.91
N LEU A 135 -3.61 11.13 30.06
CA LEU A 135 -3.60 12.56 30.33
C LEU A 135 -5.02 13.11 30.41
N PRO A 136 -5.33 14.03 31.35
CA PRO A 136 -6.64 14.66 31.45
C PRO A 136 -7.06 15.35 30.12
N ALA A 137 -8.34 15.21 29.74
CA ALA A 137 -8.86 15.79 28.51
C ALA A 137 -8.55 17.28 28.34
N PRO A 138 -8.70 18.16 29.36
CA PRO A 138 -8.33 19.58 29.20
C PRO A 138 -6.86 19.78 28.85
N MET A 139 -5.97 18.98 29.37
CA MET A 139 -4.54 19.07 29.08
C MET A 139 -4.24 18.65 27.64
N ARG A 140 -4.89 17.58 27.16
CA ARG A 140 -4.76 17.13 25.78
C ARG A 140 -5.31 18.13 24.78
N ASP A 141 -6.54 18.57 25.00
CA ASP A 141 -7.32 19.30 24.00
C ASP A 141 -7.01 20.80 24.00
N GLN A 142 -6.68 21.41 25.16
CA GLN A 142 -6.44 22.83 25.29
C GLN A 142 -4.96 23.21 25.25
N LEU A 143 -4.04 22.31 25.62
CA LEU A 143 -2.60 22.61 25.63
C LEU A 143 -1.86 21.88 24.53
N ILE A 144 -1.98 20.54 24.48
CA ILE A 144 -1.14 19.72 23.61
C ILE A 144 -1.62 19.79 22.14
N SER A 145 -2.91 19.63 21.89
CA SER A 145 -3.45 19.63 20.51
C SER A 145 -3.21 20.96 19.77
N PRO A 146 -3.45 22.14 20.34
CA PRO A 146 -3.15 23.42 19.69
C PRO A 146 -1.66 23.64 19.43
N LEU A 147 -0.80 23.17 20.35
CA LEU A 147 0.67 23.26 20.17
C LEU A 147 1.12 22.38 19.00
N LEU A 148 0.62 21.17 18.91
CA LEU A 148 0.93 20.23 17.83
C LEU A 148 0.39 20.71 16.47
N GLU A 149 -0.74 21.42 16.46
CA GLU A 149 -1.29 22.01 15.24
C GLU A 149 -0.45 23.16 14.67
N ARG A 150 0.30 23.84 15.51
CA ARG A 150 1.23 24.92 15.11
C ARG A 150 2.58 24.41 14.58
N LEU A 151 2.83 23.10 14.63
CA LEU A 151 4.07 22.53 14.13
C LEU A 151 4.24 22.82 12.63
N PRO A 152 5.48 23.13 12.19
CA PRO A 152 5.78 23.39 10.79
C PRO A 152 5.58 22.14 9.92
N TYR A 153 5.48 22.34 8.61
CA TYR A 153 5.17 21.28 7.64
C TYR A 153 6.17 20.10 7.66
N ASN A 154 7.44 20.35 7.93
CA ASN A 154 8.44 19.29 8.08
C ASN A 154 8.15 18.30 9.24
N MET A 155 7.32 18.70 10.22
CA MET A 155 6.86 17.88 11.34
C MET A 155 5.45 17.28 11.10
N ARG A 156 4.98 17.26 9.88
CA ARG A 156 3.64 16.77 9.49
C ARG A 156 3.33 15.36 10.03
N LYS A 157 4.31 14.44 10.03
CA LYS A 157 4.12 13.09 10.57
C LYS A 157 3.77 13.12 12.05
N LEU A 158 4.44 13.96 12.83
CA LEU A 158 4.16 14.13 14.27
C LEU A 158 2.77 14.74 14.48
N LYS A 159 2.40 15.74 13.67
CA LYS A 159 1.06 16.34 13.69
C LYS A 159 -0.04 15.32 13.38
N MET A 160 0.14 14.50 12.35
CA MET A 160 -0.81 13.43 12.01
C MET A 160 -0.91 12.37 13.12
N THR A 161 0.22 11.96 13.68
CA THR A 161 0.29 11.04 14.82
C THR A 161 -0.49 11.58 16.01
N ALA A 162 -0.27 12.85 16.37
CA ALA A 162 -0.94 13.48 17.50
C ALA A 162 -2.47 13.57 17.32
N ARG A 163 -2.92 13.92 16.11
CA ARG A 163 -4.36 13.90 15.77
C ARG A 163 -4.94 12.49 15.86
N ALA A 164 -4.21 11.48 15.43
CA ALA A 164 -4.64 10.10 15.58
C ALA A 164 -4.72 9.69 17.05
N LEU A 165 -3.75 10.08 17.89
CA LEU A 165 -3.70 9.75 19.31
C LEU A 165 -4.87 10.32 20.13
N SER A 166 -5.47 11.41 19.70
CA SER A 166 -6.64 12.03 20.37
C SER A 166 -7.96 11.30 20.12
N GLN A 167 -8.00 10.43 19.10
CA GLN A 167 -9.23 9.70 18.74
C GLN A 167 -9.39 8.41 19.54
N PRO A 168 -10.63 7.93 19.76
CA PRO A 168 -10.89 6.61 20.29
C PRO A 168 -10.25 5.51 19.45
N ALA A 169 -9.99 4.36 20.06
CA ALA A 169 -9.23 3.28 19.41
C ALA A 169 -9.81 2.82 18.05
N PRO A 170 -11.11 2.49 17.90
CA PRO A 170 -11.64 2.01 16.63
C PRO A 170 -11.51 3.04 15.50
N GLU A 171 -11.81 4.31 15.75
CA GLU A 171 -11.73 5.41 14.79
C GLU A 171 -10.27 5.70 14.42
N ARG A 172 -9.37 5.64 15.39
CA ARG A 172 -7.92 5.79 15.17
C ARG A 172 -7.38 4.70 14.25
N TRP A 173 -7.78 3.45 14.47
CA TRP A 173 -7.33 2.31 13.67
C TRP A 173 -7.80 2.41 12.21
N MET A 174 -9.03 2.85 11.98
CA MET A 174 -9.54 3.12 10.64
C MET A 174 -8.71 4.18 9.90
N ASN A 175 -8.32 5.24 10.59
CA ASN A 175 -7.57 6.33 9.98
C ASN A 175 -6.15 5.96 9.54
N TRP A 176 -5.61 4.82 9.99
CA TRP A 176 -4.35 4.29 9.48
C TRP A 176 -4.45 3.76 8.03
N PHE A 177 -5.64 3.37 7.61
CA PHE A 177 -5.91 2.84 6.25
C PHE A 177 -6.54 3.89 5.34
N GLY A 178 -7.24 4.86 5.90
CA GLY A 178 -8.01 5.84 5.14
C GLY A 178 -7.13 6.90 4.48
N VAL A 179 -7.14 6.95 3.16
CA VAL A 179 -6.50 8.01 2.38
C VAL A 179 -7.35 9.28 2.38
N PHE A 180 -8.68 9.14 2.41
CA PHE A 180 -9.64 10.22 2.62
C PHE A 180 -10.23 10.11 4.02
N ASN A 181 -9.76 10.96 4.93
CA ASN A 181 -10.37 11.09 6.26
C ASN A 181 -11.73 11.80 6.22
N GLY A 182 -12.44 11.85 7.36
CA GLY A 182 -13.82 12.34 7.43
C GLY A 182 -14.06 13.68 6.74
N GLN A 183 -13.22 14.70 6.98
CA GLN A 183 -13.40 16.03 6.38
C GLN A 183 -13.08 16.03 4.87
N LEU A 184 -12.00 15.37 4.46
CA LEU A 184 -11.66 15.24 3.04
C LEU A 184 -12.74 14.48 2.28
N LYS A 185 -13.28 13.37 2.85
CA LYS A 185 -14.38 12.60 2.26
C LYS A 185 -15.63 13.47 2.12
N THR A 186 -15.97 14.23 3.16
CA THR A 186 -17.14 15.13 3.14
C THR A 186 -17.02 16.20 2.06
N ASN A 187 -15.85 16.78 1.87
CA ASN A 187 -15.62 17.80 0.83
C ASN A 187 -15.58 17.21 -0.57
N LEU A 188 -15.11 15.96 -0.69
CA LEU A 188 -14.95 15.27 -1.98
C LEU A 188 -16.27 14.87 -2.62
N LEU A 189 -17.25 14.40 -1.84
CA LEU A 189 -18.50 13.90 -2.39
C LEU A 189 -19.41 15.04 -2.84
N SER A 190 -20.13 14.85 -3.94
CA SER A 190 -21.18 15.78 -4.39
C SER A 190 -22.35 15.80 -3.40
N ALA A 191 -23.20 16.80 -3.48
CA ALA A 191 -24.39 16.91 -2.62
C ALA A 191 -25.36 15.72 -2.82
N SER A 192 -25.56 15.29 -4.06
CA SER A 192 -26.39 14.13 -4.41
C SER A 192 -25.84 12.83 -3.83
N THR A 193 -24.52 12.61 -3.97
CA THR A 193 -23.86 11.41 -3.42
C THR A 193 -23.94 11.37 -1.90
N LYS A 194 -23.72 12.51 -1.21
CA LYS A 194 -23.86 12.59 0.25
C LYS A 194 -25.24 12.20 0.75
N ALA A 195 -26.28 12.56 -0.01
CA ALA A 195 -27.66 12.24 0.36
C ALA A 195 -28.01 10.76 0.18
N SER A 196 -27.27 10.03 -0.69
CA SER A 196 -27.59 8.65 -1.07
C SER A 196 -26.70 7.58 -0.43
N VAL A 197 -25.60 7.96 0.22
CA VAL A 197 -24.68 6.98 0.84
C VAL A 197 -24.68 7.08 2.36
N ASP A 198 -24.61 5.91 3.01
CA ASP A 198 -24.30 5.86 4.43
C ASP A 198 -22.83 6.26 4.62
N ASN A 199 -22.62 7.30 5.46
CA ASN A 199 -21.29 7.83 5.71
C ASN A 199 -20.48 7.01 6.73
N ASP A 200 -21.03 5.94 7.29
CA ASP A 200 -20.36 5.12 8.29
C ASP A 200 -19.39 4.11 7.69
N SER A 201 -18.20 4.56 7.34
CA SER A 201 -17.10 3.68 6.89
C SER A 201 -16.57 2.75 8.00
N SER A 202 -17.01 2.92 9.25
CA SER A 202 -16.52 2.14 10.40
C SER A 202 -17.24 0.80 10.59
N GLN A 203 -18.33 0.57 9.86
CA GLN A 203 -19.18 -0.62 10.06
C GLN A 203 -18.40 -1.94 9.87
N ALA A 204 -17.55 -2.04 8.86
CA ALA A 204 -16.74 -3.23 8.63
C ALA A 204 -15.78 -3.50 9.81
N PHE A 205 -15.14 -2.45 10.34
CA PHE A 205 -14.25 -2.55 11.51
C PHE A 205 -15.00 -2.97 12.76
N ARG A 206 -16.16 -2.35 13.05
CA ARG A 206 -16.98 -2.70 14.21
C ARG A 206 -17.43 -4.15 14.18
N ARG A 207 -17.90 -4.64 13.02
CA ARG A 207 -18.32 -6.05 12.85
C ARG A 207 -17.22 -7.04 13.23
N TRP A 208 -15.97 -6.76 12.89
CA TRP A 208 -14.86 -7.64 13.25
C TRP A 208 -14.45 -7.50 14.72
N LEU A 209 -14.51 -6.29 15.30
CA LEU A 209 -14.24 -6.06 16.72
C LEU A 209 -15.28 -6.75 17.62
N GLU A 210 -16.55 -6.72 17.25
CA GLU A 210 -17.62 -7.41 18.00
C GLU A 210 -17.41 -8.91 18.08
N LYS A 211 -16.80 -9.51 17.04
CA LYS A 211 -16.43 -10.94 17.04
C LYS A 211 -15.22 -11.27 17.94
N ASN A 212 -14.55 -10.25 18.48
CA ASN A 212 -13.30 -10.43 19.23
C ASN A 212 -13.23 -9.53 20.48
N PRO A 213 -14.20 -9.60 21.42
CA PRO A 213 -14.44 -8.57 22.43
C PRO A 213 -13.43 -8.50 23.58
N GLN A 214 -12.48 -9.43 23.71
CA GLN A 214 -11.65 -9.57 24.93
C GLN A 214 -10.13 -9.52 24.65
N ARG A 215 -9.68 -8.78 23.65
CA ARG A 215 -8.24 -8.66 23.35
C ARG A 215 -7.72 -7.26 23.71
N ASP A 216 -6.41 -7.21 24.00
CA ASP A 216 -5.72 -5.93 24.10
C ASP A 216 -5.68 -5.20 22.75
N ASP A 217 -5.43 -3.89 22.79
CA ASP A 217 -5.46 -3.01 21.60
C ASP A 217 -4.55 -3.51 20.47
N LEU A 218 -3.32 -3.94 20.77
CA LEU A 218 -2.40 -4.43 19.75
C LEU A 218 -2.91 -5.72 19.11
N SER A 219 -3.39 -6.68 19.92
CA SER A 219 -3.98 -7.91 19.39
C SER A 219 -5.22 -7.63 18.54
N SER A 220 -6.03 -6.64 18.93
CA SER A 220 -7.20 -6.20 18.16
C SER A 220 -6.80 -5.56 16.83
N MET A 221 -5.77 -4.72 16.80
CA MET A 221 -5.23 -4.15 15.56
C MET A 221 -4.68 -5.23 14.62
N LEU A 222 -3.85 -6.15 15.14
CA LEU A 222 -3.30 -7.25 14.35
C LEU A 222 -4.42 -8.13 13.77
N TYR A 223 -5.47 -8.37 14.57
CA TYR A 223 -6.64 -9.12 14.11
C TYR A 223 -7.39 -8.38 13.00
N LEU A 224 -7.64 -7.07 13.14
CA LEU A 224 -8.26 -6.25 12.08
C LEU A 224 -7.41 -6.24 10.82
N ASP A 225 -6.10 -6.07 10.95
CA ASP A 225 -5.20 -6.10 9.81
C ASP A 225 -5.25 -7.45 9.09
N THR A 226 -5.30 -8.55 9.83
CA THR A 226 -5.41 -9.91 9.27
C THR A 226 -6.78 -10.15 8.61
N LYS A 227 -7.85 -9.48 9.05
CA LYS A 227 -9.22 -9.70 8.55
C LYS A 227 -9.69 -8.72 7.49
N ILE A 228 -9.07 -7.55 7.38
CA ILE A 228 -9.46 -6.47 6.46
C ILE A 228 -8.27 -6.11 5.55
N TRP A 229 -7.19 -5.56 6.13
CA TRP A 229 -6.09 -5.02 5.34
C TRP A 229 -5.35 -6.08 4.52
N LEU A 230 -5.02 -7.19 5.16
CA LEU A 230 -4.27 -8.27 4.52
C LEU A 230 -5.06 -8.90 3.35
N PRO A 231 -6.32 -9.38 3.51
CA PRO A 231 -7.04 -10.00 2.42
C PRO A 231 -7.46 -8.98 1.34
N ASP A 232 -8.06 -7.85 1.73
CA ASP A 232 -8.71 -6.94 0.78
C ASP A 232 -7.72 -6.02 0.06
N ASN A 233 -6.49 -5.88 0.54
CA ASN A 233 -5.46 -5.07 -0.12
C ASN A 233 -4.24 -5.90 -0.53
N LEU A 234 -3.50 -6.46 0.43
CA LEU A 234 -2.19 -7.05 0.14
C LEU A 234 -2.30 -8.36 -0.64
N LEU A 235 -3.14 -9.30 -0.20
CA LEU A 235 -3.29 -10.59 -0.86
C LEU A 235 -4.02 -10.45 -2.20
N MET A 236 -5.06 -9.63 -2.26
CA MET A 236 -5.75 -9.35 -3.51
C MET A 236 -4.80 -8.72 -4.54
N LYS A 237 -3.98 -7.74 -4.15
CA LYS A 237 -2.94 -7.17 -5.01
C LYS A 237 -1.95 -8.24 -5.46
N GLY A 238 -1.39 -9.00 -4.50
CA GLY A 238 -0.42 -10.06 -4.78
C GLY A 238 -0.97 -11.05 -5.80
N ASP A 239 -2.14 -11.61 -5.55
CA ASP A 239 -2.80 -12.59 -6.40
C ASP A 239 -3.11 -12.02 -7.80
N LYS A 240 -3.86 -10.89 -7.87
CA LYS A 240 -4.29 -10.30 -9.14
C LYS A 240 -3.10 -9.91 -10.02
N MET A 241 -2.05 -9.32 -9.48
CA MET A 241 -0.91 -8.84 -10.26
C MET A 241 0.05 -9.96 -10.67
N THR A 242 0.25 -10.97 -9.83
CA THR A 242 1.05 -12.15 -10.22
C THR A 242 0.31 -13.00 -11.25
N MET A 243 -1.01 -13.19 -11.08
CA MET A 243 -1.84 -13.91 -12.04
C MET A 243 -1.96 -13.18 -13.37
N ALA A 244 -2.00 -11.84 -13.39
CA ALA A 244 -1.92 -11.05 -14.62
C ALA A 244 -0.63 -11.31 -15.42
N ALA A 245 0.45 -11.67 -14.73
CA ALA A 245 1.70 -12.12 -15.33
C ALA A 245 1.80 -13.65 -15.53
N SER A 246 0.75 -14.41 -15.23
CA SER A 246 0.72 -15.89 -15.25
C SER A 246 1.78 -16.52 -14.35
N LEU A 247 2.01 -15.94 -13.18
CA LEU A 247 2.92 -16.39 -12.13
C LEU A 247 2.13 -16.73 -10.88
N GLU A 248 2.39 -17.89 -10.25
CA GLU A 248 1.76 -18.28 -8.98
C GLU A 248 2.59 -17.71 -7.81
N SER A 249 1.95 -17.01 -6.88
CA SER A 249 2.58 -16.56 -5.63
C SER A 249 2.09 -17.41 -4.45
N ARG A 250 3.03 -17.84 -3.62
CA ARG A 250 2.75 -18.56 -2.37
C ARG A 250 3.34 -17.78 -1.19
N ILE A 251 2.64 -17.81 -0.06
CA ILE A 251 2.95 -16.96 1.10
C ILE A 251 3.17 -17.84 2.34
N PRO A 252 4.40 -18.33 2.57
CA PRO A 252 4.67 -19.27 3.67
C PRO A 252 4.35 -18.74 5.06
N LEU A 253 4.46 -17.40 5.27
CA LEU A 253 4.14 -16.78 6.55
C LEU A 253 2.64 -16.83 6.89
N LEU A 254 1.78 -17.12 5.91
CA LEU A 254 0.34 -17.26 6.11
C LEU A 254 -0.11 -18.71 6.23
N ASP A 255 0.81 -19.65 6.47
CA ASP A 255 0.43 -20.99 6.92
C ASP A 255 -0.44 -20.89 8.18
N TYR A 256 -1.59 -21.59 8.19
CA TYR A 256 -2.57 -21.43 9.26
C TYR A 256 -2.02 -21.77 10.64
N LYS A 257 -1.11 -22.75 10.74
CA LYS A 257 -0.45 -23.09 12.01
C LYS A 257 0.44 -21.96 12.52
N LEU A 258 1.14 -21.29 11.60
CA LEU A 258 1.95 -20.12 11.95
C LEU A 258 1.08 -18.93 12.35
N ILE A 259 -0.05 -18.72 11.68
CA ILE A 259 -1.03 -17.68 12.05
C ILE A 259 -1.56 -17.93 13.45
N GLU A 260 -2.03 -19.13 13.76
CA GLU A 260 -2.56 -19.51 15.08
C GLU A 260 -1.49 -19.39 16.18
N PHE A 261 -0.28 -19.88 15.89
CA PHE A 261 0.84 -19.70 16.80
C PHE A 261 1.15 -18.23 17.04
N ALA A 262 1.29 -17.43 15.97
CA ALA A 262 1.54 -16.00 16.11
C ALA A 262 0.43 -15.30 16.89
N ALA A 263 -0.84 -15.67 16.67
CA ALA A 263 -1.98 -15.11 17.42
C ALA A 263 -1.94 -15.46 18.92
N SER A 264 -1.36 -16.57 19.31
CA SER A 264 -1.21 -16.99 20.73
C SER A 264 -0.10 -16.23 21.46
N ILE A 265 0.83 -15.58 20.75
CA ILE A 265 1.96 -14.87 21.35
C ILE A 265 1.47 -13.57 22.00
N PRO A 266 1.78 -13.32 23.29
CA PRO A 266 1.42 -12.09 23.97
C PRO A 266 1.98 -10.84 23.30
N SER A 267 1.18 -9.77 23.24
CA SER A 267 1.51 -8.51 22.56
C SER A 267 2.83 -7.88 22.98
N HIS A 268 3.16 -7.95 24.28
CA HIS A 268 4.41 -7.39 24.84
C HIS A 268 5.68 -8.11 24.36
N ILE A 269 5.56 -9.31 23.79
CA ILE A 269 6.66 -10.06 23.18
C ILE A 269 6.84 -9.67 21.72
N LYS A 270 5.75 -9.34 21.01
CA LYS A 270 5.78 -8.96 19.59
C LYS A 270 6.38 -7.58 19.35
N VAL A 271 6.07 -6.62 20.23
CA VAL A 271 6.50 -5.21 20.13
C VAL A 271 7.29 -4.79 21.37
N LYS A 272 8.36 -4.06 21.15
CA LYS A 272 9.10 -3.32 22.19
C LYS A 272 9.11 -1.83 21.82
N PRO A 273 9.33 -0.92 22.78
CA PRO A 273 9.43 0.50 22.49
C PRO A 273 10.35 0.76 21.30
N PHE A 274 9.82 1.42 20.27
CA PHE A 274 10.52 1.80 19.03
C PHE A 274 11.10 0.64 18.18
N LYS A 275 10.71 -0.63 18.45
CA LYS A 275 11.18 -1.81 17.71
C LYS A 275 10.00 -2.62 17.19
N THR A 276 9.78 -2.56 15.87
CA THR A 276 8.83 -3.42 15.16
C THR A 276 9.43 -4.80 14.92
N LYS A 277 8.58 -5.83 14.78
CA LYS A 277 9.00 -7.23 14.54
C LYS A 277 10.04 -7.72 15.54
N TYR A 278 9.93 -7.28 16.78
CA TYR A 278 10.98 -7.56 17.78
C TYR A 278 11.29 -9.05 17.92
N LEU A 279 10.23 -9.87 18.05
CA LEU A 279 10.38 -11.31 18.19
C LEU A 279 11.03 -11.93 16.94
N LEU A 280 10.54 -11.59 15.76
CA LEU A 280 11.04 -12.14 14.50
C LEU A 280 12.52 -11.75 14.28
N LYS A 281 12.86 -10.48 14.49
CA LYS A 281 14.24 -10.00 14.38
C LYS A 281 15.18 -10.69 15.39
N ARG A 282 14.70 -10.99 16.58
CA ARG A 282 15.49 -11.69 17.59
C ARG A 282 15.68 -13.16 17.24
N ALA A 283 14.65 -13.83 16.73
CA ALA A 283 14.72 -15.22 16.33
C ALA A 283 15.70 -15.45 15.16
N TYR A 284 15.89 -14.45 14.31
CA TYR A 284 16.77 -14.53 13.14
C TYR A 284 18.00 -13.61 13.24
N ALA A 285 18.42 -13.27 14.48
CA ALA A 285 19.55 -12.36 14.71
C ALA A 285 20.88 -12.88 14.14
N ASP A 286 21.12 -14.18 14.27
CA ASP A 286 22.33 -14.84 13.77
C ASP A 286 22.19 -15.36 12.32
N PHE A 287 21.02 -15.17 11.72
CA PHE A 287 20.69 -15.68 10.40
C PHE A 287 20.72 -14.60 9.30
N LEU A 288 20.37 -13.37 9.63
CA LEU A 288 20.31 -12.25 8.70
C LEU A 288 21.43 -11.24 8.95
N PRO A 289 21.89 -10.53 7.91
CA PRO A 289 22.82 -9.41 8.08
C PRO A 289 22.27 -8.36 9.06
N GLU A 290 23.10 -7.82 9.92
CA GLU A 290 22.72 -6.80 10.91
C GLU A 290 22.07 -5.57 10.27
N SER A 291 22.55 -5.16 9.10
CA SER A 291 22.00 -4.05 8.34
C SER A 291 20.52 -4.26 7.91
N ILE A 292 20.10 -5.51 7.73
CA ILE A 292 18.69 -5.87 7.44
C ILE A 292 17.85 -5.86 8.72
N LEU A 293 18.41 -6.33 9.84
CA LEU A 293 17.73 -6.36 11.13
C LEU A 293 17.49 -4.96 11.71
N THR A 294 18.43 -4.04 11.47
CA THR A 294 18.44 -2.69 12.07
C THR A 294 17.79 -1.62 11.18
N ARG A 295 17.63 -1.88 9.87
CA ARG A 295 17.05 -0.91 8.94
C ARG A 295 15.65 -0.49 9.33
N LYS A 296 15.29 0.75 9.01
CA LYS A 296 13.91 1.22 9.07
C LYS A 296 13.02 0.42 8.11
N LYS A 297 11.82 0.04 8.57
CA LYS A 297 10.79 -0.50 7.68
C LYS A 297 10.45 0.53 6.61
N MET A 298 10.64 0.16 5.36
CA MET A 298 10.05 0.84 4.22
C MET A 298 8.83 0.04 3.74
N GLY A 299 7.74 0.73 3.47
CA GLY A 299 6.64 0.13 2.73
C GLY A 299 7.00 0.06 1.25
N PHE A 300 6.28 -0.74 0.50
CA PHE A 300 6.41 -0.77 -0.97
C PHE A 300 5.76 0.50 -1.57
N ASN A 301 6.41 1.64 -1.32
CA ASN A 301 5.93 2.95 -1.70
C ASN A 301 6.32 3.28 -3.13
N VAL A 302 5.36 3.72 -3.94
CA VAL A 302 5.58 4.20 -5.30
C VAL A 302 5.72 5.72 -5.28
N PRO A 303 6.64 6.32 -6.05
CA PRO A 303 6.89 7.76 -6.04
C PRO A 303 5.81 8.58 -6.79
N ILE A 304 4.53 8.25 -6.58
CA ILE A 304 3.38 8.86 -7.27
C ILE A 304 3.36 10.38 -7.16
N SER A 305 3.68 10.90 -5.96
CA SER A 305 3.72 12.36 -5.76
C SER A 305 4.77 13.05 -6.63
N ASN A 306 5.92 12.40 -6.84
CA ASN A 306 6.99 12.91 -7.69
C ASN A 306 6.58 12.83 -9.16
N TRP A 307 6.03 11.68 -9.58
CA TRP A 307 5.58 11.45 -10.94
C TRP A 307 4.46 12.42 -11.36
N PHE A 308 3.46 12.64 -10.51
CA PHE A 308 2.35 13.57 -10.81
C PHE A 308 2.78 15.04 -10.82
N ARG A 309 3.81 15.43 -10.07
CA ARG A 309 4.39 16.78 -10.16
C ARG A 309 5.31 16.94 -11.38
N GLY A 310 5.92 15.86 -11.84
CA GLY A 310 6.85 15.80 -12.97
C GLY A 310 6.16 15.37 -14.27
N GLU A 311 6.64 14.28 -14.85
CA GLU A 311 6.28 13.79 -16.18
C GLU A 311 4.80 13.50 -16.37
N GLN A 312 4.09 13.03 -15.35
CA GLN A 312 2.65 12.70 -15.42
C GLN A 312 1.71 13.87 -15.05
N ARG A 313 2.24 15.09 -14.89
CA ARG A 313 1.44 16.27 -14.56
C ARG A 313 0.27 16.50 -15.53
N ASN A 314 0.57 16.45 -16.81
CA ASN A 314 -0.44 16.67 -17.85
C ASN A 314 -1.46 15.54 -17.89
N LEU A 315 -1.01 14.30 -17.78
CA LEU A 315 -1.86 13.11 -17.79
C LEU A 315 -2.87 13.15 -16.63
N ILE A 316 -2.41 13.34 -15.40
CA ILE A 316 -3.31 13.36 -14.23
C ILE A 316 -4.31 14.52 -14.30
N THR A 317 -3.89 15.67 -14.80
CA THR A 317 -4.74 16.83 -15.00
C THR A 317 -5.84 16.55 -16.01
N ARG A 318 -5.50 16.02 -17.19
CA ARG A 318 -6.45 15.67 -18.24
C ARG A 318 -7.41 14.58 -17.80
N LEU A 319 -6.93 13.55 -17.09
CA LEU A 319 -7.76 12.45 -16.64
C LEU A 319 -8.82 12.92 -15.63
N LEU A 320 -8.41 13.68 -14.61
CA LEU A 320 -9.30 14.10 -13.52
C LEU A 320 -10.20 15.28 -13.86
N LEU A 321 -9.77 16.17 -14.77
CA LEU A 321 -10.54 17.37 -15.15
C LEU A 321 -11.21 17.26 -16.51
N SER A 322 -11.21 16.08 -17.17
CA SER A 322 -11.95 15.84 -18.40
C SER A 322 -13.45 16.11 -18.20
N GLU A 323 -14.15 16.48 -19.26
CA GLU A 323 -15.61 16.64 -19.25
C GLU A 323 -16.30 15.33 -18.81
N ARG A 324 -15.80 14.19 -19.29
CA ARG A 324 -16.28 12.86 -18.90
C ARG A 324 -16.19 12.63 -17.39
N ALA A 325 -15.03 12.88 -16.76
CA ALA A 325 -14.86 12.72 -15.33
C ALA A 325 -15.76 13.67 -14.53
N ARG A 326 -15.89 14.90 -14.97
CA ARG A 326 -16.76 15.92 -14.34
C ARG A 326 -18.24 15.56 -14.42
N SER A 327 -18.69 15.00 -15.55
CA SER A 327 -20.08 14.63 -15.80
C SER A 327 -20.56 13.39 -15.02
N ARG A 328 -19.64 12.63 -14.38
CA ARG A 328 -20.00 11.50 -13.50
C ARG A 328 -20.96 11.89 -12.37
N GLY A 329 -20.83 13.10 -11.84
CA GLY A 329 -21.73 13.65 -10.82
C GLY A 329 -21.50 13.13 -9.38
N PHE A 330 -20.57 12.17 -9.16
CA PHE A 330 -20.31 11.59 -7.83
C PHE A 330 -19.47 12.49 -6.95
N LEU A 331 -18.57 13.27 -7.56
CA LEU A 331 -17.56 14.06 -6.86
C LEU A 331 -17.85 15.56 -6.99
N ASN A 332 -17.35 16.33 -6.03
CA ASN A 332 -17.29 17.79 -6.10
C ASN A 332 -16.11 18.18 -7.00
N ASN A 333 -16.41 18.60 -8.23
CA ASN A 333 -15.40 18.93 -9.25
C ASN A 333 -14.46 20.07 -8.83
N GLU A 334 -14.99 21.07 -8.11
CA GLU A 334 -14.17 22.20 -7.60
C GLU A 334 -13.16 21.71 -6.55
N PHE A 335 -13.60 20.82 -5.66
CA PHE A 335 -12.72 20.25 -4.66
C PHE A 335 -11.65 19.34 -5.29
N VAL A 336 -11.99 18.52 -6.28
CA VAL A 336 -11.02 17.72 -7.03
C VAL A 336 -9.98 18.63 -7.70
N ALA A 337 -10.41 19.72 -8.34
CA ALA A 337 -9.50 20.68 -8.95
C ALA A 337 -8.60 21.38 -7.92
N SER A 338 -9.10 21.68 -6.72
CA SER A 338 -8.30 22.28 -5.64
C SER A 338 -7.25 21.30 -5.11
N LEU A 339 -7.58 20.04 -4.90
CA LEU A 339 -6.63 19.00 -4.50
C LEU A 339 -5.49 18.86 -5.51
N LEU A 340 -5.85 18.87 -6.81
CA LEU A 340 -4.87 18.77 -7.88
C LEU A 340 -3.95 20.00 -7.90
N SER A 341 -4.50 21.22 -7.87
CA SER A 341 -3.73 22.46 -7.82
C SER A 341 -2.77 22.51 -6.62
N ASP A 342 -3.28 22.21 -5.41
CA ASP A 342 -2.48 22.20 -4.20
C ASP A 342 -1.32 21.21 -4.26
N HIS A 343 -1.56 20.05 -4.89
CA HIS A 343 -0.52 19.04 -5.08
C HIS A 343 0.54 19.50 -6.09
N LEU A 344 0.11 19.98 -7.25
CA LEU A 344 1.01 20.39 -8.35
C LEU A 344 1.85 21.62 -8.00
N GLU A 345 1.32 22.51 -7.17
CA GLU A 345 2.03 23.69 -6.65
C GLU A 345 2.80 23.42 -5.36
N SER A 346 2.87 22.17 -4.92
CA SER A 346 3.59 21.73 -3.70
C SER A 346 3.08 22.37 -2.40
N ARG A 347 1.85 22.94 -2.39
CA ARG A 347 1.23 23.48 -1.16
C ARG A 347 0.89 22.35 -0.19
N THR A 348 0.41 21.22 -0.73
CA THR A 348 0.11 20.01 0.06
C THR A 348 0.42 18.75 -0.76
N GLN A 349 0.66 17.63 -0.08
CA GLN A 349 0.98 16.37 -0.75
C GLN A 349 -0.26 15.48 -0.84
N TYR A 350 -0.95 15.50 -2.00
CA TYR A 350 -2.15 14.73 -2.28
C TYR A 350 -1.94 13.62 -3.32
N GLY A 351 -0.71 13.15 -3.56
CA GLY A 351 -0.43 12.16 -4.59
C GLY A 351 -1.28 10.89 -4.47
N ASN A 352 -1.43 10.33 -3.27
CA ASN A 352 -2.26 9.13 -3.06
C ASN A 352 -3.75 9.40 -3.29
N GLN A 353 -4.25 10.58 -2.86
CA GLN A 353 -5.63 10.99 -3.11
C GLN A 353 -5.92 11.09 -4.61
N LEU A 354 -5.03 11.75 -5.35
CA LEU A 354 -5.14 11.90 -6.80
C LEU A 354 -5.05 10.55 -7.51
N PHE A 355 -4.18 9.65 -7.03
CA PHE A 355 -4.08 8.30 -7.58
C PHE A 355 -5.40 7.53 -7.44
N ILE A 356 -6.03 7.57 -6.25
CA ILE A 356 -7.32 6.91 -6.02
C ILE A 356 -8.41 7.47 -6.93
N LEU A 357 -8.48 8.80 -7.04
CA LEU A 357 -9.47 9.45 -7.92
C LEU A 357 -9.27 9.08 -9.40
N ALA A 358 -8.01 9.05 -9.83
CA ALA A 358 -7.66 8.65 -11.19
C ALA A 358 -7.95 7.16 -11.44
N SER A 359 -7.66 6.28 -10.47
CA SER A 359 -7.99 4.85 -10.54
C SER A 359 -9.50 4.63 -10.63
N LEU A 360 -10.29 5.40 -9.89
CA LEU A 360 -11.75 5.35 -9.98
C LEU A 360 -12.22 5.78 -11.39
N GLU A 361 -11.69 6.87 -11.93
CA GLU A 361 -12.06 7.31 -13.29
C GLU A 361 -11.62 6.30 -14.36
N LEU A 362 -10.43 5.70 -14.24
CA LEU A 362 -9.99 4.64 -15.14
C LEU A 362 -10.89 3.40 -15.04
N TRP A 363 -11.33 3.03 -13.84
CA TRP A 363 -12.27 1.93 -13.65
C TRP A 363 -13.60 2.20 -14.39
N PHE A 364 -14.15 3.41 -14.28
CA PHE A 364 -15.34 3.78 -15.05
C PHE A 364 -15.10 3.65 -16.55
N ARG A 365 -13.96 4.09 -17.06
CA ARG A 365 -13.61 3.99 -18.49
C ARG A 365 -13.48 2.56 -18.96
N VAL A 366 -12.88 1.71 -18.14
CA VAL A 366 -12.61 0.30 -18.48
C VAL A 366 -13.88 -0.54 -18.40
N PHE A 367 -14.73 -0.35 -17.39
CA PHE A 367 -15.85 -1.26 -17.13
C PHE A 367 -17.23 -0.69 -17.42
N ILE A 368 -17.42 0.60 -17.30
CA ILE A 368 -18.75 1.22 -17.49
C ILE A 368 -18.88 1.84 -18.86
N ASP A 369 -17.87 2.58 -19.30
CA ASP A 369 -17.91 3.27 -20.61
C ASP A 369 -17.56 2.33 -21.77
N ASN A 370 -16.83 1.26 -21.50
CA ASN A 370 -16.46 0.25 -22.49
C ASN A 370 -17.61 -0.76 -22.69
N SER A 371 -18.52 -0.45 -23.59
CA SER A 371 -19.72 -1.26 -23.84
C SER A 371 -19.44 -2.71 -24.28
N ARG A 372 -18.25 -2.98 -24.81
CA ARG A 372 -17.85 -4.33 -25.27
C ARG A 372 -17.07 -5.11 -24.24
N LEU A 373 -16.68 -4.49 -23.12
CA LEU A 373 -15.81 -5.07 -22.10
C LEU A 373 -14.54 -5.71 -22.70
N GLU A 374 -13.94 -5.02 -23.66
CA GLU A 374 -12.71 -5.50 -24.29
C GLU A 374 -11.51 -5.27 -23.38
N TYR A 375 -10.59 -6.22 -23.42
CA TYR A 375 -9.31 -6.17 -22.70
C TYR A 375 -8.53 -4.91 -23.10
N PRO A 376 -8.14 -4.04 -22.17
CA PRO A 376 -7.49 -2.77 -22.51
C PRO A 376 -6.07 -2.98 -23.01
N GLN A 377 -5.83 -2.65 -24.25
CA GLN A 377 -4.51 -2.69 -24.89
C GLN A 377 -3.84 -1.31 -24.99
N MET A 378 -4.55 -0.27 -24.59
CA MET A 378 -4.12 1.12 -24.71
C MET A 378 -3.57 1.67 -23.40
N SER A 379 -2.58 2.57 -23.52
CA SER A 379 -2.13 3.39 -22.40
C SER A 379 -3.17 4.45 -22.02
N VAL A 380 -3.01 5.08 -20.84
CA VAL A 380 -3.87 6.18 -20.42
C VAL A 380 -3.80 7.35 -21.41
N GLU A 381 -2.62 7.66 -21.94
CA GLU A 381 -2.45 8.71 -22.95
C GLU A 381 -3.23 8.43 -24.25
N GLN A 382 -3.24 7.19 -24.69
CA GLN A 382 -3.99 6.77 -25.89
C GLN A 382 -5.50 6.88 -25.64
N MET A 383 -5.99 6.42 -24.49
CA MET A 383 -7.39 6.57 -24.10
C MET A 383 -7.86 8.04 -24.07
N LEU A 384 -7.01 8.94 -23.57
CA LEU A 384 -7.31 10.37 -23.51
C LEU A 384 -7.25 11.05 -24.90
N LYS A 385 -6.43 10.57 -25.83
CA LYS A 385 -6.36 11.10 -27.21
C LYS A 385 -7.58 10.74 -28.03
N GLU A 386 -8.16 9.57 -27.83
CA GLU A 386 -9.39 9.17 -28.56
C GLU A 386 -10.62 10.00 -28.20
N GLU A 387 -10.59 10.68 -27.05
CA GLU A 387 -11.65 11.58 -26.58
C GLU A 387 -11.53 13.00 -27.13
N GLU A 388 -10.38 13.37 -27.67
CA GLU A 388 -10.22 14.68 -28.31
C GLU A 388 -11.04 14.72 -29.60
N PRO A 389 -11.87 15.75 -29.82
CA PRO A 389 -12.60 15.87 -31.08
C PRO A 389 -11.58 15.84 -32.23
N ARG A 390 -11.75 14.88 -33.14
CA ARG A 390 -10.91 14.80 -34.33
C ARG A 390 -11.11 16.13 -35.07
N VAL A 391 -10.10 16.98 -35.06
CA VAL A 391 -10.09 18.16 -35.96
C VAL A 391 -10.09 17.60 -37.36
N PRO A 392 -11.11 17.93 -38.21
CA PRO A 392 -11.09 17.50 -39.61
C PRO A 392 -9.78 18.01 -40.20
N SER A 393 -9.00 17.13 -40.79
CA SER A 393 -7.85 17.52 -41.61
C SER A 393 -8.40 18.39 -42.76
N LEU A 394 -8.05 19.68 -42.75
CA LEU A 394 -8.27 20.62 -43.83
C LEU A 394 -7.57 20.16 -45.10
#